data_bfc0724739e88f4a62ea585ba05ee9a4
#
_entry.id   bfc0724739e88f4a62ea585ba05ee9a4
#
_cell.length_a   1.000
_cell.length_b   1.000
_cell.length_c   1.000
_cell.angle_alpha   90.00
_cell.angle_beta   90.00
_cell.angle_gamma   90.00
#
_symmetry.space_group_name_H-M   'P 1'
#
loop_
_entity.id
_entity.type
_entity.pdbx_description
1 polymer ?
#
loop_
_entity_poly.entity_id
_entity_poly.type
_entity_poly.pdbx_seq_one_letter_code
_entity_poly.pdbx_strand_id
1 'polypeptide(L)'
;MTRPLVTCLAVLTASLAAAHANAADDYKHGPDSMRTDGVPVGTVTKHSWTSKIFTGTVRDYWLYVPKQYQADKPACVMVFQDGGGYVRENGSHRVPIVFDNLIHKGQMPVTIGIFINPGVVPPAKPGGKPRRNRSFEYDTLSNQYARFLLEEILPEVSKKYNLTDDPEGRAIGGISSGGICAWTVAWQRPDAFRKVLSHVGSFTNIRGGHVYPALIRKTKRKPIRAFLQEGSNDLDNLHGNWPLSNQQMAAALKFAKYDYRFVMGDGGHNGRHGGAILPESLRWLWRDYKPK
;
A
#
# COMPACT_ATOMS: atom_id res chain seq x y z
N MET A 1 -82.14 -24.67 -1.24
CA MET A 1 -81.09 -24.08 -0.35
C MET A 1 -79.76 -24.67 -0.73
N THR A 2 -79.05 -24.00 -1.59
CA THR A 2 -77.74 -24.43 -2.13
C THR A 2 -76.65 -23.58 -1.47
N ARG A 3 -75.69 -24.23 -0.77
CA ARG A 3 -74.54 -23.60 -0.17
C ARG A 3 -73.40 -23.51 -1.21
N PRO A 4 -72.73 -22.40 -1.33
CA PRO A 4 -71.55 -22.34 -2.21
C PRO A 4 -70.29 -22.89 -1.49
N LEU A 5 -69.51 -23.70 -2.23
CA LEU A 5 -68.17 -24.16 -1.87
C LEU A 5 -67.19 -22.98 -2.03
N VAL A 6 -66.50 -22.59 -0.96
CA VAL A 6 -65.41 -21.66 -1.00
C VAL A 6 -64.08 -22.46 -1.18
N THR A 7 -63.53 -22.38 -2.35
CA THR A 7 -62.23 -22.99 -2.63
C THR A 7 -61.10 -22.01 -2.21
N CYS A 8 -60.43 -22.33 -1.09
CA CYS A 8 -59.21 -21.59 -0.69
C CYS A 8 -58.03 -21.97 -1.59
N LEU A 9 -57.61 -21.03 -2.41
CA LEU A 9 -56.35 -21.13 -3.21
C LEU A 9 -55.20 -20.74 -2.30
N ALA A 10 -54.40 -21.72 -1.86
CA ALA A 10 -53.14 -21.46 -1.13
C ALA A 10 -52.06 -21.03 -2.14
N VAL A 11 -51.70 -19.77 -2.10
CA VAL A 11 -50.58 -19.25 -2.85
C VAL A 11 -49.27 -19.57 -2.07
N LEU A 12 -48.54 -20.57 -2.56
CA LEU A 12 -47.19 -20.87 -2.07
C LEU A 12 -46.22 -19.81 -2.60
N THR A 13 -45.89 -18.82 -1.79
CA THR A 13 -44.75 -17.89 -2.08
C THR A 13 -43.47 -18.62 -1.77
N ALA A 14 -42.80 -19.15 -2.81
CA ALA A 14 -41.42 -19.61 -2.72
C ALA A 14 -40.52 -18.39 -2.57
N SER A 15 -40.02 -18.12 -1.36
CA SER A 15 -38.96 -17.16 -1.10
C SER A 15 -37.68 -17.74 -1.67
N LEU A 16 -37.26 -17.28 -2.86
CA LEU A 16 -35.86 -17.44 -3.32
C LEU A 16 -34.99 -16.60 -2.40
N ALA A 17 -34.44 -17.20 -1.36
CA ALA A 17 -33.27 -16.67 -0.69
C ALA A 17 -32.11 -16.75 -1.71
N ALA A 18 -31.80 -15.64 -2.37
CA ALA A 18 -30.59 -15.50 -3.12
C ALA A 18 -29.42 -15.67 -2.12
N ALA A 19 -28.81 -16.85 -2.14
CA ALA A 19 -27.55 -17.06 -1.48
C ALA A 19 -26.56 -16.08 -2.16
N HIS A 20 -26.30 -14.96 -1.51
CA HIS A 20 -25.15 -14.14 -1.84
C HIS A 20 -23.93 -15.00 -1.54
N ALA A 21 -23.44 -15.69 -2.55
CA ALA A 21 -22.14 -16.33 -2.49
C ALA A 21 -21.15 -15.22 -2.14
N ASN A 22 -20.55 -15.31 -0.97
CA ASN A 22 -19.41 -14.49 -0.57
C ASN A 22 -18.22 -14.84 -1.49
N ALA A 23 -18.25 -14.36 -2.73
CA ALA A 23 -17.11 -14.40 -3.63
C ALA A 23 -16.04 -13.35 -3.25
N ALA A 24 -16.34 -12.52 -2.26
CA ALA A 24 -15.44 -11.53 -1.74
C ALA A 24 -14.20 -12.22 -1.14
N ASP A 25 -13.01 -11.86 -1.67
CA ASP A 25 -11.70 -12.29 -1.19
C ASP A 25 -11.12 -13.63 -1.74
N ASP A 26 -11.64 -14.26 -2.78
CA ASP A 26 -10.98 -15.40 -3.44
C ASP A 26 -9.88 -14.95 -4.41
N TYR A 27 -9.04 -14.04 -3.98
CA TYR A 27 -7.89 -13.56 -4.75
C TYR A 27 -6.71 -14.49 -4.60
N LYS A 28 -6.23 -15.05 -5.73
CA LYS A 28 -5.11 -15.99 -5.78
C LYS A 28 -3.86 -15.32 -6.34
N HIS A 29 -2.70 -15.72 -5.81
CA HIS A 29 -1.43 -15.29 -6.35
C HIS A 29 -1.17 -15.93 -7.71
N GLY A 30 -0.77 -15.09 -8.68
CA GLY A 30 -0.25 -15.56 -9.95
C GLY A 30 1.21 -16.03 -9.88
N PRO A 31 1.76 -16.53 -11.01
CA PRO A 31 3.12 -17.09 -11.06
C PRO A 31 4.21 -16.14 -10.55
N ASP A 32 4.08 -14.83 -10.79
CA ASP A 32 5.08 -13.85 -10.36
C ASP A 32 5.10 -13.58 -8.85
N SER A 33 4.13 -14.10 -8.12
CA SER A 33 4.06 -14.08 -6.65
C SER A 33 4.48 -15.42 -6.03
N MET A 34 5.03 -16.33 -6.82
CA MET A 34 5.50 -17.66 -6.40
C MET A 34 7.01 -17.79 -6.65
N ARG A 35 7.71 -18.55 -5.81
CA ARG A 35 9.12 -18.90 -6.07
C ARG A 35 9.22 -19.69 -7.37
N THR A 36 10.19 -19.32 -8.19
CA THR A 36 10.45 -19.93 -9.50
C THR A 36 11.91 -20.39 -9.57
N ASP A 37 12.14 -21.61 -9.99
CA ASP A 37 13.48 -22.15 -10.15
C ASP A 37 14.28 -21.32 -11.17
N GLY A 38 15.57 -21.12 -10.90
CA GLY A 38 16.46 -20.33 -11.73
C GLY A 38 16.34 -18.81 -11.56
N VAL A 39 15.36 -18.31 -10.80
CA VAL A 39 15.29 -16.88 -10.45
C VAL A 39 16.20 -16.57 -9.29
N PRO A 40 17.19 -15.64 -9.44
CA PRO A 40 18.09 -15.28 -8.36
C PRO A 40 17.33 -14.66 -7.18
N VAL A 41 17.59 -15.17 -5.97
CA VAL A 41 16.91 -14.74 -4.75
C VAL A 41 17.69 -13.62 -4.07
N GLY A 42 17.02 -12.51 -3.78
CA GLY A 42 17.56 -11.41 -2.99
C GLY A 42 17.68 -11.74 -1.51
N THR A 43 18.38 -10.90 -0.78
CA THR A 43 18.62 -11.06 0.65
C THR A 43 17.71 -10.13 1.45
N VAL A 44 17.05 -10.67 2.49
CA VAL A 44 16.26 -9.90 3.45
C VAL A 44 16.99 -9.86 4.78
N THR A 45 17.21 -8.66 5.33
CA THR A 45 17.82 -8.47 6.65
C THR A 45 16.89 -7.65 7.55
N LYS A 46 16.81 -8.01 8.82
CA LYS A 46 16.00 -7.29 9.82
C LYS A 46 16.87 -6.34 10.63
N HIS A 47 16.35 -5.16 10.87
CA HIS A 47 16.99 -4.08 11.64
C HIS A 47 15.99 -3.47 12.64
N SER A 48 16.51 -2.69 13.58
CA SER A 48 15.73 -1.87 14.49
C SER A 48 16.18 -0.41 14.36
N TRP A 49 15.26 0.53 14.57
CA TRP A 49 15.54 1.95 14.51
C TRP A 49 14.85 2.71 15.63
N THR A 50 15.60 3.57 16.33
CA THR A 50 15.07 4.56 17.29
C THR A 50 15.03 5.91 16.62
N SER A 51 13.84 6.46 16.44
CA SER A 51 13.64 7.72 15.71
C SER A 51 13.89 8.94 16.58
N LYS A 52 14.56 9.93 16.02
CA LYS A 52 14.69 11.28 16.58
C LYS A 52 13.51 12.17 16.16
N ILE A 53 12.98 11.98 14.95
CA ILE A 53 11.83 12.74 14.40
C ILE A 53 10.54 12.32 15.08
N PHE A 54 10.34 11.02 15.30
CA PHE A 54 9.26 10.49 16.15
C PHE A 54 9.84 10.12 17.52
N THR A 55 10.23 11.13 18.28
CA THR A 55 10.96 10.98 19.55
C THR A 55 10.34 9.94 20.47
N GLY A 56 11.18 9.07 21.00
CA GLY A 56 10.80 8.00 21.92
C GLY A 56 10.17 6.79 21.24
N THR A 57 10.12 6.71 19.90
CA THR A 57 9.62 5.54 19.20
C THR A 57 10.75 4.63 18.72
N VAL A 58 10.52 3.32 18.85
CA VAL A 58 11.36 2.26 18.29
C VAL A 58 10.53 1.49 17.27
N ARG A 59 11.16 1.01 16.21
CA ARG A 59 10.51 0.19 15.18
C ARG A 59 11.45 -0.82 14.56
N ASP A 60 10.90 -1.94 14.12
CA ASP A 60 11.59 -2.87 13.24
C ASP A 60 11.44 -2.39 11.79
N TYR A 61 12.48 -2.59 11.00
CA TYR A 61 12.43 -2.49 9.55
C TYR A 61 13.26 -3.60 8.90
N TRP A 62 12.97 -3.91 7.65
CA TRP A 62 13.69 -4.90 6.87
C TRP A 62 14.21 -4.25 5.60
N LEU A 63 15.37 -4.72 5.16
CA LEU A 63 15.95 -4.39 3.86
C LEU A 63 15.92 -5.64 2.99
N TYR A 64 15.37 -5.51 1.81
CA TYR A 64 15.53 -6.48 0.73
C TYR A 64 16.52 -5.90 -0.28
N VAL A 65 17.56 -6.67 -0.60
CA VAL A 65 18.56 -6.33 -1.62
C VAL A 65 18.53 -7.40 -2.69
N PRO A 66 18.18 -7.05 -3.94
CA PRO A 66 18.10 -8.04 -5.01
C PRO A 66 19.50 -8.58 -5.36
N LYS A 67 19.57 -9.82 -5.83
CA LYS A 67 20.84 -10.46 -6.22
C LYS A 67 21.56 -9.69 -7.34
N GLN A 68 20.83 -8.96 -8.17
CA GLN A 68 21.31 -8.14 -9.28
C GLN A 68 21.88 -6.77 -8.86
N TYR A 69 21.85 -6.43 -7.56
CA TYR A 69 22.40 -5.18 -7.09
C TYR A 69 23.92 -5.09 -7.35
N GLN A 70 24.37 -3.94 -7.83
CA GLN A 70 25.77 -3.60 -8.06
C GLN A 70 26.10 -2.29 -7.34
N ALA A 71 27.16 -2.26 -6.55
CA ALA A 71 27.49 -1.10 -5.70
C ALA A 71 27.90 0.15 -6.50
N ASP A 72 28.40 -0.02 -7.71
CA ASP A 72 28.79 1.04 -8.64
C ASP A 72 27.62 1.67 -9.40
N LYS A 73 26.40 1.06 -9.30
CA LYS A 73 25.19 1.56 -9.96
C LYS A 73 24.12 1.92 -8.92
N PRO A 74 23.54 3.14 -9.01
CA PRO A 74 22.48 3.52 -8.08
C PRO A 74 21.25 2.63 -8.24
N ALA A 75 20.82 1.97 -7.17
CA ALA A 75 19.59 1.18 -7.17
C ALA A 75 18.35 2.06 -6.95
N CYS A 76 17.24 1.71 -7.58
CA CYS A 76 15.95 2.26 -7.23
C CYS A 76 15.56 1.89 -5.79
N VAL A 77 14.60 2.62 -5.22
CA VAL A 77 14.13 2.41 -3.85
C VAL A 77 12.61 2.27 -3.85
N MET A 78 12.10 1.28 -3.12
CA MET A 78 10.68 1.24 -2.78
C MET A 78 10.48 1.02 -1.30
N VAL A 79 9.81 1.96 -0.65
CA VAL A 79 9.49 1.94 0.78
C VAL A 79 8.07 1.41 0.99
N PHE A 80 7.89 0.51 1.95
CA PHE A 80 6.59 -0.03 2.33
C PHE A 80 6.30 0.24 3.81
N GLN A 81 5.16 0.90 4.08
CA GLN A 81 4.60 1.02 5.42
C GLN A 81 3.94 -0.30 5.84
N ASP A 82 3.86 -0.56 7.16
CA ASP A 82 3.48 -1.87 7.72
C ASP A 82 4.35 -3.01 7.17
N GLY A 83 5.64 -2.74 7.07
CA GLY A 83 6.63 -3.52 6.35
C GLY A 83 6.66 -5.00 6.66
N GLY A 84 6.42 -5.38 7.93
CA GLY A 84 6.33 -6.78 8.34
C GLY A 84 5.23 -7.58 7.62
N GLY A 85 4.18 -6.92 7.12
CA GLY A 85 3.13 -7.54 6.30
C GLY A 85 3.55 -7.74 4.83
N TYR A 86 4.39 -6.84 4.31
CA TYR A 86 4.83 -6.88 2.92
C TYR A 86 6.02 -7.80 2.68
N VAL A 87 6.92 -7.93 3.66
CA VAL A 87 8.17 -8.70 3.53
C VAL A 87 7.98 -10.22 3.62
N ARG A 88 6.86 -10.69 4.18
CA ARG A 88 6.61 -12.12 4.40
C ARG A 88 6.39 -12.87 3.08
N GLU A 89 7.13 -13.97 2.88
CA GLU A 89 6.99 -14.82 1.68
C GLU A 89 5.68 -15.64 1.65
N ASN A 90 5.09 -15.91 2.80
CA ASN A 90 3.79 -16.60 2.93
C ASN A 90 2.63 -15.62 3.22
N GLY A 91 2.89 -14.31 3.14
CA GLY A 91 1.88 -13.27 3.34
C GLY A 91 1.05 -12.98 2.10
N SER A 92 0.17 -11.99 2.22
CA SER A 92 -0.66 -11.54 1.08
C SER A 92 0.15 -10.85 -0.02
N HIS A 93 1.23 -10.13 0.31
CA HIS A 93 1.94 -9.31 -0.68
C HIS A 93 3.20 -9.97 -1.26
N ARG A 94 3.95 -10.74 -0.47
CA ARG A 94 5.14 -11.50 -0.91
C ARG A 94 6.17 -10.68 -1.69
N VAL A 95 6.39 -9.43 -1.30
CA VAL A 95 7.17 -8.46 -2.09
C VAL A 95 8.56 -8.96 -2.47
N PRO A 96 9.35 -9.63 -1.59
CA PRO A 96 10.65 -10.16 -1.99
C PRO A 96 10.57 -11.12 -3.18
N ILE A 97 9.57 -12.03 -3.20
CA ILE A 97 9.36 -12.96 -4.30
C ILE A 97 8.97 -12.22 -5.58
N VAL A 98 8.05 -11.28 -5.47
CA VAL A 98 7.60 -10.47 -6.63
C VAL A 98 8.76 -9.65 -7.19
N PHE A 99 9.58 -9.05 -6.35
CA PHE A 99 10.75 -8.28 -6.77
C PHE A 99 11.77 -9.18 -7.49
N ASP A 100 12.12 -10.35 -6.91
CA ASP A 100 13.02 -11.31 -7.54
C ASP A 100 12.55 -11.65 -8.96
N ASN A 101 11.27 -12.01 -9.11
CA ASN A 101 10.70 -12.39 -10.40
C ASN A 101 10.67 -11.22 -11.41
N LEU A 102 10.23 -10.05 -11.00
CA LEU A 102 10.08 -8.90 -11.92
C LEU A 102 11.44 -8.30 -12.32
N ILE A 103 12.41 -8.24 -11.40
CA ILE A 103 13.76 -7.77 -11.68
C ILE A 103 14.46 -8.76 -12.63
N HIS A 104 14.35 -10.06 -12.36
CA HIS A 104 14.91 -11.10 -13.24
C HIS A 104 14.35 -11.02 -14.68
N LYS A 105 13.05 -10.74 -14.82
CA LYS A 105 12.37 -10.57 -16.11
C LYS A 105 12.62 -9.21 -16.78
N GLY A 106 13.37 -8.29 -16.14
CA GLY A 106 13.56 -6.93 -16.66
C GLY A 106 12.27 -6.08 -16.67
N GLN A 107 11.26 -6.47 -15.89
CA GLN A 107 9.94 -5.81 -15.85
C GLN A 107 9.84 -4.74 -14.75
N MET A 108 10.85 -4.63 -13.91
CA MET A 108 11.11 -3.51 -13.02
C MET A 108 12.62 -3.32 -12.86
N PRO A 109 13.09 -2.12 -12.54
CA PRO A 109 14.51 -1.87 -12.32
C PRO A 109 15.04 -2.59 -11.08
N VAL A 110 16.36 -2.71 -10.98
CA VAL A 110 17.02 -3.16 -9.74
C VAL A 110 16.61 -2.23 -8.60
N THR A 111 15.84 -2.75 -7.64
CA THR A 111 15.18 -1.95 -6.61
C THR A 111 15.46 -2.54 -5.23
N ILE A 112 15.99 -1.73 -4.32
CA ILE A 112 16.10 -2.08 -2.90
C ILE A 112 14.75 -1.81 -2.24
N GLY A 113 14.21 -2.82 -1.54
CA GLY A 113 12.99 -2.73 -0.75
C GLY A 113 13.28 -2.34 0.69
N ILE A 114 12.58 -1.34 1.22
CA ILE A 114 12.69 -0.91 2.62
C ILE A 114 11.32 -1.08 3.27
N PHE A 115 11.18 -2.02 4.18
CA PHE A 115 9.92 -2.42 4.81
C PHE A 115 9.89 -1.91 6.24
N ILE A 116 9.08 -0.91 6.54
CA ILE A 116 9.13 -0.18 7.81
C ILE A 116 7.84 -0.41 8.59
N ASN A 117 7.95 -0.90 9.82
CA ASN A 117 6.83 -0.93 10.75
C ASN A 117 6.61 0.46 11.39
N PRO A 118 5.39 0.76 11.82
CA PRO A 118 5.14 1.97 12.59
C PRO A 118 5.89 1.95 13.92
N GLY A 119 6.20 3.13 14.43
CA GLY A 119 6.87 3.29 15.71
C GLY A 119 6.01 2.79 16.89
N VAL A 120 6.71 2.31 17.88
CA VAL A 120 6.15 1.92 19.18
C VAL A 120 6.91 2.68 20.25
N VAL A 121 6.19 3.34 21.15
CA VAL A 121 6.77 3.92 22.36
C VAL A 121 6.86 2.81 23.40
N PRO A 122 8.08 2.45 23.86
CA PRO A 122 8.24 1.45 24.91
C PRO A 122 7.50 1.85 26.19
N PRO A 123 7.09 0.88 27.00
CA PRO A 123 6.42 1.20 28.27
C PRO A 123 7.38 1.92 29.22
N ALA A 124 6.85 2.89 29.97
CA ALA A 124 7.64 3.66 30.93
C ALA A 124 8.07 2.84 32.17
N LYS A 125 7.42 1.68 32.41
CA LYS A 125 7.72 0.78 33.53
C LYS A 125 7.79 -0.67 33.04
N PRO A 126 8.64 -1.54 33.63
CA PRO A 126 8.65 -2.97 33.32
C PRO A 126 7.24 -3.58 33.44
N GLY A 127 6.85 -4.44 32.48
CA GLY A 127 5.52 -5.07 32.43
C GLY A 127 4.39 -4.17 31.92
N GLY A 128 4.64 -2.90 31.66
CA GLY A 128 3.67 -1.99 31.03
C GLY A 128 3.38 -2.33 29.57
N LYS A 129 2.28 -1.77 29.02
CA LYS A 129 1.94 -1.96 27.59
C LYS A 129 2.62 -0.89 26.74
N PRO A 130 3.22 -1.26 25.59
CA PRO A 130 3.77 -0.30 24.65
C PRO A 130 2.63 0.48 23.97
N ARG A 131 2.87 1.76 23.64
CA ARG A 131 1.91 2.60 22.91
C ARG A 131 2.26 2.60 21.42
N ARG A 132 1.32 2.13 20.62
CA ARG A 132 1.44 2.17 19.15
C ARG A 132 1.33 3.60 18.63
N ASN A 133 2.20 3.97 17.70
CA ASN A 133 2.23 5.31 17.11
C ASN A 133 1.70 5.36 15.67
N ARG A 134 1.18 4.25 15.15
CA ARG A 134 0.82 4.04 13.73
C ARG A 134 -0.09 5.14 13.17
N SER A 135 -1.23 5.40 13.82
CA SER A 135 -2.17 6.39 13.30
C SER A 135 -1.58 7.81 13.32
N PHE A 136 -0.81 8.15 14.36
CA PHE A 136 -0.13 9.45 14.39
C PHE A 136 0.89 9.59 13.26
N GLU A 137 1.69 8.57 13.01
CA GLU A 137 2.73 8.61 11.98
C GLU A 137 2.16 8.58 10.56
N TYR A 138 1.13 7.76 10.32
CA TYR A 138 0.65 7.47 8.97
C TYR A 138 -0.52 8.35 8.52
N ASP A 139 -1.45 8.66 9.43
CA ASP A 139 -2.67 9.40 9.06
C ASP A 139 -2.52 10.92 9.21
N THR A 140 -1.43 11.43 9.82
CA THR A 140 -1.18 12.86 9.96
C THR A 140 -0.70 13.45 8.64
N LEU A 141 -1.41 14.45 8.12
CA LEU A 141 -1.16 15.07 6.81
C LEU A 141 -0.02 16.11 6.87
N SER A 142 1.15 15.71 7.29
CA SER A 142 2.33 16.58 7.42
C SER A 142 3.54 16.01 6.69
N ASN A 143 4.61 16.79 6.62
CA ASN A 143 5.89 16.33 6.07
C ASN A 143 6.72 15.48 7.04
N GLN A 144 6.23 15.25 8.29
CA GLN A 144 7.03 14.62 9.33
C GLN A 144 7.48 13.20 8.97
N TYR A 145 6.58 12.40 8.38
CA TYR A 145 6.95 11.05 7.94
C TYR A 145 7.92 11.07 6.75
N ALA A 146 7.75 12.02 5.82
CA ALA A 146 8.70 12.22 4.74
C ALA A 146 10.09 12.61 5.27
N ARG A 147 10.17 13.50 6.26
CA ARG A 147 11.42 13.84 6.94
C ARG A 147 12.05 12.62 7.61
N PHE A 148 11.27 11.81 8.31
CA PHE A 148 11.75 10.56 8.91
C PHE A 148 12.42 9.65 7.88
N LEU A 149 11.81 9.49 6.69
CA LEU A 149 12.44 8.72 5.62
C LEU A 149 13.72 9.37 5.09
N LEU A 150 13.69 10.67 4.84
CA LEU A 150 14.77 11.39 4.15
C LEU A 150 15.94 11.75 5.08
N GLU A 151 15.68 11.99 6.36
CA GLU A 151 16.70 12.43 7.31
C GLU A 151 17.22 11.29 8.20
N GLU A 152 16.48 10.16 8.30
CA GLU A 152 16.90 9.03 9.15
C GLU A 152 17.09 7.74 8.36
N ILE A 153 16.05 7.21 7.70
CA ILE A 153 16.08 5.86 7.13
C ILE A 153 16.93 5.79 5.85
N LEU A 154 16.69 6.66 4.87
CA LEU A 154 17.45 6.63 3.63
C LEU A 154 18.96 6.91 3.87
N PRO A 155 19.37 7.88 4.69
CA PRO A 155 20.79 8.05 5.03
C PRO A 155 21.40 6.82 5.70
N GLU A 156 20.66 6.12 6.58
CA GLU A 156 21.17 4.91 7.23
C GLU A 156 21.41 3.78 6.21
N VAL A 157 20.45 3.57 5.29
CA VAL A 157 20.59 2.56 4.23
C VAL A 157 21.69 2.93 3.25
N SER A 158 21.86 4.22 2.94
CA SER A 158 22.90 4.73 2.02
C SER A 158 24.33 4.55 2.53
N LYS A 159 24.52 4.28 3.83
CA LYS A 159 25.87 3.91 4.35
C LYS A 159 26.41 2.61 3.75
N LYS A 160 25.50 1.71 3.31
CA LYS A 160 25.87 0.39 2.79
C LYS A 160 25.51 0.18 1.32
N TYR A 161 24.54 0.93 0.80
CA TYR A 161 23.99 0.70 -0.53
C TYR A 161 23.91 2.00 -1.32
N ASN A 162 24.32 1.95 -2.57
CA ASN A 162 24.21 3.08 -3.49
C ASN A 162 22.75 3.20 -3.94
N LEU A 163 22.03 4.19 -3.40
CA LEU A 163 20.62 4.46 -3.69
C LEU A 163 20.51 5.64 -4.66
N THR A 164 19.59 5.56 -5.61
CA THR A 164 19.33 6.67 -6.53
C THR A 164 18.77 7.90 -5.79
N ASP A 165 19.19 9.08 -6.21
CA ASP A 165 18.61 10.37 -5.80
C ASP A 165 17.50 10.85 -6.74
N ASP A 166 17.32 10.17 -7.88
CA ASP A 166 16.25 10.48 -8.82
C ASP A 166 14.87 10.17 -8.19
N PRO A 167 13.99 11.16 -8.01
CA PRO A 167 12.65 10.91 -7.48
C PRO A 167 11.79 9.99 -8.35
N GLU A 168 12.10 9.87 -9.66
CA GLU A 168 11.47 8.88 -10.53
C GLU A 168 11.95 7.44 -10.24
N GLY A 169 13.11 7.28 -9.62
CA GLY A 169 13.63 6.01 -9.12
C GLY A 169 13.17 5.65 -7.71
N ARG A 170 12.29 6.45 -7.09
CA ARG A 170 11.83 6.24 -5.71
C ARG A 170 10.32 6.07 -5.64
N ALA A 171 9.90 4.92 -5.11
CA ALA A 171 8.50 4.54 -4.90
C ALA A 171 8.20 4.35 -3.41
N ILE A 172 6.93 4.50 -3.06
CA ILE A 172 6.44 4.30 -1.70
C ILE A 172 5.06 3.66 -1.75
N GLY A 173 4.79 2.70 -0.86
CA GLY A 173 3.51 2.00 -0.86
C GLY A 173 3.07 1.53 0.52
N GLY A 174 1.78 1.26 0.67
CA GLY A 174 1.22 0.75 1.91
C GLY A 174 -0.25 0.39 1.80
N ILE A 175 -0.74 -0.21 2.88
CA ILE A 175 -2.14 -0.62 3.04
C ILE A 175 -2.84 0.25 4.07
N SER A 176 -4.11 0.61 3.83
CA SER A 176 -4.94 1.34 4.79
C SER A 176 -4.30 2.70 5.16
N SER A 177 -4.03 2.96 6.44
CA SER A 177 -3.24 4.13 6.87
C SER A 177 -1.86 4.18 6.19
N GLY A 178 -1.25 3.03 5.85
CA GLY A 178 -0.01 3.00 5.07
C GLY A 178 -0.19 3.54 3.64
N GLY A 179 -1.36 3.34 3.03
CA GLY A 179 -1.69 3.86 1.70
C GLY A 179 -1.79 5.39 1.67
N ILE A 180 -2.50 5.99 2.64
CA ILE A 180 -2.54 7.44 2.76
C ILE A 180 -1.19 8.03 3.17
N CYS A 181 -0.42 7.34 4.02
CA CYS A 181 0.95 7.74 4.36
C CYS A 181 1.82 7.83 3.10
N ALA A 182 1.77 6.81 2.24
CA ALA A 182 2.50 6.78 0.98
C ALA A 182 2.13 7.97 0.08
N TRP A 183 0.83 8.25 -0.05
CA TRP A 183 0.37 9.43 -0.78
C TRP A 183 0.85 10.73 -0.14
N THR A 184 0.74 10.87 1.19
CA THR A 184 1.17 12.07 1.93
C THR A 184 2.65 12.35 1.74
N VAL A 185 3.51 11.33 1.79
CA VAL A 185 4.96 11.49 1.53
C VAL A 185 5.22 12.05 0.14
N ALA A 186 4.65 11.45 -0.91
CA ALA A 186 4.83 11.92 -2.28
C ALA A 186 4.19 13.31 -2.50
N TRP A 187 3.07 13.59 -1.84
CA TRP A 187 2.41 14.90 -1.89
C TRP A 187 3.26 16.01 -1.27
N GLN A 188 3.88 15.75 -0.13
CA GLN A 188 4.73 16.72 0.57
C GLN A 188 6.11 16.86 -0.06
N ARG A 189 6.68 15.76 -0.58
CA ARG A 189 8.04 15.70 -1.13
C ARG A 189 8.07 15.03 -2.52
N PRO A 190 7.42 15.66 -3.53
CA PRO A 190 7.44 15.17 -4.92
C PRO A 190 8.83 15.31 -5.58
N ASP A 191 9.73 16.05 -4.94
CA ASP A 191 11.15 16.14 -5.25
C ASP A 191 11.95 14.90 -4.79
N ALA A 192 11.35 14.04 -3.94
CA ALA A 192 12.00 12.86 -3.40
C ALA A 192 11.29 11.55 -3.77
N PHE A 193 9.96 11.54 -3.88
CA PHE A 193 9.15 10.36 -4.21
C PHE A 193 8.08 10.72 -5.24
N ARG A 194 8.02 9.96 -6.34
CA ARG A 194 7.05 10.21 -7.42
C ARG A 194 6.16 9.02 -7.77
N LYS A 195 6.37 7.85 -7.18
CA LYS A 195 5.56 6.65 -7.43
C LYS A 195 4.88 6.19 -6.15
N VAL A 196 3.56 6.08 -6.19
CA VAL A 196 2.71 5.72 -5.04
C VAL A 196 1.93 4.46 -5.32
N LEU A 197 2.00 3.50 -4.39
CA LEU A 197 1.15 2.31 -4.34
C LEU A 197 0.25 2.40 -3.10
N SER A 198 -1.06 2.45 -3.29
CA SER A 198 -2.03 2.49 -2.21
C SER A 198 -2.99 1.31 -2.32
N HIS A 199 -2.96 0.41 -1.35
CA HIS A 199 -3.92 -0.66 -1.20
C HIS A 199 -4.94 -0.29 -0.12
N VAL A 200 -6.22 -0.31 -0.43
CA VAL A 200 -7.36 0.05 0.46
C VAL A 200 -7.05 1.30 1.31
N GLY A 201 -6.58 2.36 0.66
CA GLY A 201 -6.03 3.55 1.31
C GLY A 201 -7.04 4.29 2.18
N SER A 202 -6.64 4.70 3.39
CA SER A 202 -7.49 5.40 4.36
C SER A 202 -7.67 6.88 4.01
N PHE A 203 -8.18 7.20 2.81
CA PHE A 203 -8.53 8.57 2.43
C PHE A 203 -9.82 9.07 3.10
N THR A 204 -10.07 8.58 4.29
CA THR A 204 -11.20 8.86 5.18
C THR A 204 -10.79 9.82 6.30
N ASN A 205 -11.72 10.15 7.19
CA ASN A 205 -11.47 11.12 8.27
C ASN A 205 -10.91 10.47 9.55
N ILE A 206 -9.82 9.70 9.45
CA ILE A 206 -9.08 9.25 10.65
C ILE A 206 -8.36 10.46 11.28
N ARG A 207 -7.59 11.21 10.46
CA ARG A 207 -6.90 12.46 10.82
C ARG A 207 -6.96 13.49 9.69
N GLY A 208 -8.12 13.62 9.05
CA GLY A 208 -8.31 14.60 7.98
C GLY A 208 -8.03 14.10 6.56
N GLY A 209 -7.78 12.80 6.33
CA GLY A 209 -7.41 12.25 5.00
C GLY A 209 -8.43 12.51 3.89
N HIS A 210 -9.69 12.70 4.24
CA HIS A 210 -10.79 13.01 3.33
C HIS A 210 -10.63 14.35 2.57
N VAL A 211 -9.70 15.22 2.97
CA VAL A 211 -9.45 16.51 2.29
C VAL A 211 -8.67 16.36 0.98
N TYR A 212 -7.96 15.24 0.75
CA TYR A 212 -7.11 15.07 -0.41
C TYR A 212 -7.80 15.22 -1.76
N PRO A 213 -9.01 14.70 -2.00
CA PRO A 213 -9.70 14.94 -3.27
C PRO A 213 -9.89 16.44 -3.60
N ALA A 214 -10.20 17.24 -2.58
CA ALA A 214 -10.32 18.70 -2.75
C ALA A 214 -8.97 19.38 -2.95
N LEU A 215 -7.93 18.98 -2.19
CA LEU A 215 -6.58 19.51 -2.34
C LEU A 215 -6.01 19.22 -3.74
N ILE A 216 -6.18 18.01 -4.25
CA ILE A 216 -5.73 17.62 -5.60
C ILE A 216 -6.36 18.51 -6.65
N ARG A 217 -7.67 18.80 -6.56
CA ARG A 217 -8.39 19.64 -7.52
C ARG A 217 -7.98 21.11 -7.48
N LYS A 218 -7.57 21.60 -6.30
CA LYS A 218 -7.23 23.02 -6.06
C LYS A 218 -5.74 23.33 -6.16
N THR A 219 -4.89 22.32 -6.31
CA THR A 219 -3.43 22.49 -6.34
C THR A 219 -2.89 22.20 -7.74
N LYS A 220 -1.86 22.95 -8.16
CA LYS A 220 -1.13 22.62 -9.39
C LYS A 220 -0.66 21.17 -9.35
N ARG A 221 -0.89 20.42 -10.44
CA ARG A 221 -0.51 19.02 -10.55
C ARG A 221 0.96 18.80 -10.16
N LYS A 222 1.19 17.89 -9.23
CA LYS A 222 2.52 17.42 -8.85
C LYS A 222 2.93 16.23 -9.73
N PRO A 223 4.22 16.00 -9.98
CA PRO A 223 4.69 14.90 -10.81
C PRO A 223 4.64 13.56 -10.04
N ILE A 224 3.45 13.11 -9.70
CA ILE A 224 3.20 11.87 -8.96
C ILE A 224 2.44 10.91 -9.88
N ARG A 225 2.92 9.66 -9.96
CA ARG A 225 2.24 8.51 -10.55
C ARG A 225 1.65 7.69 -9.40
N ALA A 226 0.37 7.33 -9.48
CA ALA A 226 -0.32 6.64 -8.39
C ALA A 226 -1.10 5.42 -8.86
N PHE A 227 -0.84 4.28 -8.25
CA PHE A 227 -1.66 3.08 -8.38
C PHE A 227 -2.48 2.91 -7.10
N LEU A 228 -3.80 2.93 -7.22
CA LEU A 228 -4.74 2.73 -6.12
C LEU A 228 -5.53 1.45 -6.36
N GLN A 229 -5.63 0.62 -5.33
CA GLN A 229 -6.50 -0.56 -5.30
C GLN A 229 -7.47 -0.43 -4.14
N GLU A 230 -8.74 -0.80 -4.39
CA GLU A 230 -9.80 -0.76 -3.40
C GLU A 230 -10.75 -1.96 -3.56
N GLY A 231 -11.55 -2.26 -2.54
CA GLY A 231 -12.59 -3.29 -2.56
C GLY A 231 -13.97 -2.72 -2.27
N SER A 232 -14.99 -3.19 -3.00
CA SER A 232 -16.37 -2.70 -2.83
C SER A 232 -17.01 -3.12 -1.49
N ASN A 233 -16.44 -4.13 -0.83
CA ASN A 233 -16.87 -4.62 0.49
C ASN A 233 -15.94 -4.15 1.62
N ASP A 234 -15.22 -3.05 1.40
CA ASP A 234 -14.35 -2.46 2.41
C ASP A 234 -15.14 -1.69 3.48
N LEU A 235 -14.44 -1.17 4.49
CA LEU A 235 -14.99 -0.55 5.67
C LEU A 235 -15.97 0.59 5.37
N ASP A 236 -17.06 0.61 6.11
CA ASP A 236 -17.95 1.74 6.29
C ASP A 236 -18.17 1.93 7.78
N ASN A 237 -17.62 2.99 8.37
CA ASN A 237 -17.64 3.21 9.81
C ASN A 237 -17.58 4.71 10.18
N LEU A 238 -17.37 5.03 11.46
CA LEU A 238 -17.37 6.41 11.97
C LEU A 238 -16.31 7.34 11.29
N HIS A 239 -15.28 6.78 10.63
CA HIS A 239 -14.28 7.56 9.93
C HIS A 239 -14.66 7.81 8.46
N GLY A 240 -15.66 7.11 7.95
CA GLY A 240 -16.16 7.22 6.58
C GLY A 240 -16.26 5.88 5.87
N ASN A 241 -16.56 5.96 4.57
CA ASN A 241 -16.68 4.82 3.67
C ASN A 241 -15.43 4.74 2.78
N TRP A 242 -14.64 3.66 2.89
CA TRP A 242 -13.38 3.49 2.15
C TRP A 242 -13.58 3.40 0.63
N PRO A 243 -14.52 2.58 0.11
CA PRO A 243 -14.82 2.53 -1.32
C PRO A 243 -15.12 3.89 -1.92
N LEU A 244 -16.02 4.66 -1.30
CA LEU A 244 -16.38 6.01 -1.77
C LEU A 244 -15.20 6.98 -1.69
N SER A 245 -14.40 6.92 -0.64
CA SER A 245 -13.24 7.79 -0.44
C SER A 245 -12.16 7.54 -1.50
N ASN A 246 -11.90 6.29 -1.86
CA ASN A 246 -10.95 5.94 -2.92
C ASN A 246 -11.50 6.26 -4.31
N GLN A 247 -12.80 6.13 -4.55
CA GLN A 247 -13.46 6.62 -5.77
C GLN A 247 -13.32 8.15 -5.91
N GLN A 248 -13.49 8.91 -4.81
CA GLN A 248 -13.28 10.35 -4.80
C GLN A 248 -11.81 10.73 -5.08
N MET A 249 -10.86 9.97 -4.55
CA MET A 249 -9.44 10.12 -4.91
C MET A 249 -9.22 9.91 -6.40
N ALA A 250 -9.72 8.81 -6.96
CA ALA A 250 -9.59 8.50 -8.39
C ALA A 250 -10.23 9.60 -9.27
N ALA A 251 -11.42 10.10 -8.89
CA ALA A 251 -12.11 11.18 -9.59
C ALA A 251 -11.30 12.50 -9.53
N ALA A 252 -10.65 12.80 -8.41
CA ALA A 252 -9.81 13.99 -8.27
C ALA A 252 -8.52 13.87 -9.09
N LEU A 253 -7.88 12.71 -9.09
CA LEU A 253 -6.68 12.43 -9.90
C LEU A 253 -7.00 12.54 -11.40
N LYS A 254 -8.15 12.00 -11.83
CA LYS A 254 -8.65 12.15 -13.22
C LYS A 254 -8.84 13.61 -13.59
N PHE A 255 -9.54 14.38 -12.76
CA PHE A 255 -9.79 15.81 -12.99
C PHE A 255 -8.50 16.61 -13.15
N ALA A 256 -7.52 16.37 -12.27
CA ALA A 256 -6.23 17.06 -12.28
C ALA A 256 -5.21 16.45 -13.26
N LYS A 257 -5.62 15.49 -14.10
CA LYS A 257 -4.82 14.83 -15.15
C LYS A 257 -3.54 14.19 -14.61
N TYR A 258 -3.60 13.58 -13.42
CA TYR A 258 -2.50 12.76 -12.90
C TYR A 258 -2.32 11.50 -13.73
N ASP A 259 -1.10 10.97 -13.74
CA ASP A 259 -0.82 9.62 -14.21
C ASP A 259 -1.21 8.64 -13.10
N TYR A 260 -2.39 8.02 -13.22
CA TYR A 260 -2.93 7.15 -12.18
C TYR A 260 -3.64 5.93 -12.78
N ARG A 261 -3.69 4.87 -11.99
CA ARG A 261 -4.55 3.70 -12.20
C ARG A 261 -5.35 3.43 -10.94
N PHE A 262 -6.63 3.16 -11.09
CA PHE A 262 -7.51 2.76 -10.01
C PHE A 262 -8.15 1.41 -10.34
N VAL A 263 -8.00 0.45 -9.45
CA VAL A 263 -8.56 -0.91 -9.57
C VAL A 263 -9.52 -1.14 -8.43
N MET A 264 -10.80 -1.32 -8.74
CA MET A 264 -11.83 -1.70 -7.81
C MET A 264 -12.08 -3.20 -7.94
N GLY A 265 -12.07 -3.93 -6.83
CA GLY A 265 -12.50 -5.32 -6.73
C GLY A 265 -13.69 -5.48 -5.79
N ASP A 266 -13.99 -6.70 -5.43
CA ASP A 266 -15.07 -7.06 -4.48
C ASP A 266 -14.56 -7.44 -3.09
N GLY A 267 -13.25 -7.26 -2.82
CA GLY A 267 -12.63 -7.57 -1.53
C GLY A 267 -13.02 -6.61 -0.41
N GLY A 268 -12.67 -7.01 0.83
CA GLY A 268 -12.77 -6.19 2.04
C GLY A 268 -11.46 -5.53 2.43
N HIS A 269 -11.37 -5.03 3.69
CA HIS A 269 -10.22 -4.28 4.21
C HIS A 269 -9.03 -5.18 4.53
N ASN A 270 -8.41 -5.76 3.51
CA ASN A 270 -7.26 -6.65 3.67
C ASN A 270 -6.31 -6.61 2.48
N GLY A 271 -5.18 -7.33 2.57
CA GLY A 271 -4.14 -7.34 1.54
C GLY A 271 -4.32 -8.38 0.43
N ARG A 272 -5.41 -9.15 0.36
CA ARG A 272 -5.54 -10.27 -0.59
C ARG A 272 -5.59 -9.80 -2.03
N HIS A 273 -6.51 -8.89 -2.35
CA HIS A 273 -6.62 -8.33 -3.70
C HIS A 273 -5.35 -7.57 -4.09
N GLY A 274 -4.89 -6.63 -3.24
CA GLY A 274 -3.66 -5.87 -3.50
C GLY A 274 -2.44 -6.76 -3.73
N GLY A 275 -2.32 -7.86 -2.96
CA GLY A 275 -1.25 -8.83 -3.12
C GLY A 275 -1.35 -9.66 -4.40
N ALA A 276 -2.55 -10.10 -4.78
CA ALA A 276 -2.77 -10.86 -6.02
C ALA A 276 -2.38 -10.06 -7.27
N ILE A 277 -2.68 -8.75 -7.28
CA ILE A 277 -2.35 -7.85 -8.41
C ILE A 277 -1.04 -7.09 -8.24
N LEU A 278 -0.25 -7.38 -7.19
CA LEU A 278 1.00 -6.66 -6.93
C LEU A 278 1.99 -6.68 -8.09
N PRO A 279 2.23 -7.82 -8.77
CA PRO A 279 3.12 -7.83 -9.92
C PRO A 279 2.68 -6.87 -11.03
N GLU A 280 1.39 -6.81 -11.32
CA GLU A 280 0.83 -5.89 -12.32
C GLU A 280 0.95 -4.43 -11.88
N SER A 281 0.67 -4.15 -10.60
CA SER A 281 0.79 -2.81 -10.02
C SER A 281 2.21 -2.28 -10.13
N LEU A 282 3.21 -3.13 -9.86
CA LEU A 282 4.63 -2.76 -9.94
C LEU A 282 5.07 -2.55 -11.39
N ARG A 283 4.70 -3.42 -12.33
CA ARG A 283 4.97 -3.19 -13.76
C ARG A 283 4.42 -1.85 -14.23
N TRP A 284 3.21 -1.55 -13.81
CA TRP A 284 2.57 -0.29 -14.17
C TRP A 284 3.27 0.92 -13.54
N LEU A 285 3.69 0.85 -12.28
CA LEU A 285 4.40 1.93 -11.60
C LEU A 285 5.77 2.19 -12.20
N TRP A 286 6.51 1.13 -12.55
CA TRP A 286 7.87 1.21 -13.06
C TRP A 286 7.96 1.29 -14.59
N ARG A 287 6.81 1.25 -15.30
CA ARG A 287 6.82 1.41 -16.75
C ARG A 287 7.53 2.70 -17.15
N ASP A 288 8.28 2.68 -18.22
CA ASP A 288 9.01 3.82 -18.79
C ASP A 288 10.17 4.36 -17.93
N TYR A 289 10.41 3.79 -16.75
CA TYR A 289 11.59 4.17 -15.96
C TYR A 289 12.86 3.66 -16.64
N LYS A 290 13.77 4.61 -16.91
CA LYS A 290 15.13 4.31 -17.40
C LYS A 290 16.11 4.84 -16.36
N PRO A 291 16.98 3.99 -15.80
CA PRO A 291 18.08 4.46 -14.96
C PRO A 291 18.92 5.51 -15.71
N LYS A 292 19.27 6.59 -15.03
CA LYS A 292 20.21 7.59 -15.56
C LYS A 292 21.63 7.11 -15.44
#